data_3699d530de5f076bab6ef91e076cf358
#
_entry.id   3699d530de5f076bab6ef91e076cf358
#
_cell.length_a   1.000
_cell.length_b   1.000
_cell.length_c   1.000
_cell.angle_alpha   90.00
_cell.angle_beta   90.00
_cell.angle_gamma   90.00
#
_symmetry.space_group_name_H-M   'P 1'
#
loop_
_entity.id
_entity.type
_entity.pdbx_description
1 polymer ?
#
loop_
_entity_poly.entity_id
_entity_poly.type
_entity_poly.pdbx_seq_one_letter_code
_entity_poly.pdbx_strand_id
1 'polypeptide(L)'
;MLLGLLTISATGTLAISDLTGTIALDIQHARPVGDDDEAAWFCPGMIVLIDGVYSEDYSTTAESALGNSGGIGGTIGGKFIASVLAHPPCERRAASLGIQETTGPLSKLTSTGPAFGWTDFLGVGSERATGPRMRKLESAILGAGAPHAGNGKIAIASEINLDNPSTLNAVRTLLSTYANLDPKEYPMSLILIGNFVSHAALAGAPGAGSIEYKEYFNALASVFSDFPQLIARLSIIFVPGDKDAWGSSFSAGAASPLPQRPVPELFTSRMKRVMGEANREVGGGGRGRKEGEVVWASNPCRVAWFGSCGEMTILRDDATGRLRRTALRFKKGAGADDDDEDAMMSGAADGADIPSTAEVPMDVDAPSFRHPAALDAQTSPDSDTLTARRLTKTLLDQGHLSPYPLSTRPIHWDYGSSLQLYPLPTALVIADPEAPSFSLNYMGCCVMNPGAIVEGRRGERARWVEFDVVERKGVVRVEG
;
A
#
# COMPACT_ATOMS: atom_id res chain seq x y z
N MET A 1 27.72 8.02 -8.18
CA MET A 1 26.37 7.75 -7.65
C MET A 1 25.48 8.95 -7.93
N LEU A 2 24.26 8.73 -8.42
CA LEU A 2 23.25 9.75 -8.72
C LEU A 2 21.97 9.44 -7.94
N LEU A 3 21.27 10.49 -7.51
CA LEU A 3 19.91 10.43 -6.96
C LEU A 3 19.02 11.25 -7.88
N GLY A 4 17.93 10.67 -8.35
CA GLY A 4 17.00 11.40 -9.22
C GLY A 4 15.74 10.63 -9.53
N LEU A 5 14.88 11.25 -10.30
CA LEU A 5 13.63 10.69 -10.79
C LEU A 5 13.89 9.88 -12.05
N LEU A 6 13.50 8.63 -12.04
CA LEU A 6 13.55 7.76 -13.20
C LEU A 6 12.46 8.19 -14.20
N THR A 7 12.84 8.55 -15.41
CA THR A 7 11.94 9.09 -16.43
C THR A 7 12.14 8.42 -17.78
N ILE A 8 11.20 8.65 -18.67
CA ILE A 8 11.36 8.35 -20.10
C ILE A 8 11.49 9.70 -20.82
N SER A 9 12.58 9.89 -21.53
CA SER A 9 12.82 11.11 -22.32
C SER A 9 11.82 11.25 -23.47
N ALA A 10 11.77 12.42 -24.08
CA ALA A 10 10.92 12.65 -25.25
C ALA A 10 11.28 11.74 -26.46
N THR A 11 12.49 11.22 -26.50
CA THR A 11 12.96 10.25 -27.51
C THR A 11 12.62 8.81 -27.19
N GLY A 12 11.94 8.54 -26.04
CA GLY A 12 11.60 7.20 -25.60
C GLY A 12 12.72 6.48 -24.85
N THR A 13 13.88 7.11 -24.62
CA THR A 13 14.99 6.51 -23.89
C THR A 13 14.80 6.68 -22.39
N LEU A 14 15.24 5.67 -21.62
CA LEU A 14 15.26 5.75 -20.17
C LEU A 14 16.26 6.82 -19.74
N ALA A 15 15.90 7.62 -18.75
CA ALA A 15 16.72 8.71 -18.25
C ALA A 15 16.54 8.90 -16.75
N ILE A 16 17.52 9.50 -16.11
CA ILE A 16 17.42 10.02 -14.74
C ILE A 16 17.39 11.55 -14.79
N SER A 17 16.50 12.14 -14.03
CA SER A 17 16.29 13.58 -13.97
C SER A 17 16.32 14.08 -12.55
N ASP A 18 16.92 15.24 -12.34
CA ASP A 18 16.86 16.00 -11.10
C ASP A 18 16.55 17.48 -11.40
N LEU A 19 16.73 18.36 -10.41
CA LEU A 19 16.49 19.80 -10.57
C LEU A 19 17.54 20.47 -11.47
N THR A 20 18.66 19.82 -11.76
CA THR A 20 19.78 20.39 -12.54
C THR A 20 19.73 19.98 -14.01
N GLY A 21 19.15 18.80 -14.31
CA GLY A 21 19.03 18.31 -15.68
C GLY A 21 18.59 16.88 -15.79
N THR A 22 18.63 16.38 -17.02
CA THR A 22 18.27 15.00 -17.37
C THR A 22 19.39 14.36 -18.15
N ILE A 23 19.78 13.13 -17.79
CA ILE A 23 20.79 12.36 -18.50
C ILE A 23 20.22 11.00 -18.91
N ALA A 24 20.56 10.55 -20.13
CA ALA A 24 20.20 9.23 -20.63
C ALA A 24 20.82 8.14 -19.73
N LEU A 25 20.04 7.10 -19.43
CA LEU A 25 20.44 6.01 -18.53
C LEU A 25 20.53 4.70 -19.31
N ASP A 26 21.68 4.05 -19.23
CA ASP A 26 21.92 2.73 -19.76
C ASP A 26 21.92 1.72 -18.60
N ILE A 27 20.94 0.80 -18.61
CA ILE A 27 20.77 -0.24 -17.56
C ILE A 27 21.13 -1.64 -18.05
N GLN A 28 21.79 -1.76 -19.22
CA GLN A 28 22.03 -3.07 -19.83
C GLN A 28 22.80 -4.04 -18.93
N HIS A 29 23.68 -3.52 -18.08
CA HIS A 29 24.51 -4.29 -17.14
C HIS A 29 24.15 -4.00 -15.68
N ALA A 30 23.11 -3.22 -15.45
CA ALA A 30 22.69 -2.84 -14.11
C ALA A 30 22.02 -4.00 -13.37
N ARG A 31 22.25 -4.03 -12.06
CA ARG A 31 21.58 -4.96 -11.13
C ARG A 31 20.84 -4.18 -10.04
N PRO A 32 19.66 -4.64 -9.62
CA PRO A 32 19.02 -4.09 -8.45
C PRO A 32 19.81 -4.47 -7.18
N VAL A 33 19.75 -3.62 -6.15
CA VAL A 33 20.29 -3.97 -4.83
C VAL A 33 19.40 -5.00 -4.17
N GLY A 34 19.99 -6.09 -3.69
CA GLY A 34 19.34 -7.25 -3.10
C GLY A 34 19.44 -8.47 -4.00
N ASP A 35 19.02 -9.63 -3.48
CA ASP A 35 18.91 -10.83 -4.29
C ASP A 35 17.86 -10.63 -5.38
N ASP A 36 18.07 -11.19 -6.56
CA ASP A 36 17.23 -10.98 -7.74
C ASP A 36 15.73 -11.23 -7.46
N ASP A 37 15.43 -12.15 -6.54
CA ASP A 37 14.08 -12.50 -6.15
C ASP A 37 13.47 -11.57 -5.07
N GLU A 38 14.26 -10.86 -4.29
CA GLU A 38 13.81 -9.92 -3.24
C GLU A 38 13.94 -8.45 -3.63
N ALA A 39 14.49 -8.14 -4.81
CA ALA A 39 14.66 -6.79 -5.27
C ALA A 39 13.33 -6.08 -5.49
N ALA A 40 13.24 -4.82 -5.09
CA ALA A 40 12.07 -3.98 -5.35
C ALA A 40 11.84 -3.80 -6.86
N TRP A 41 10.61 -3.42 -7.24
CA TRP A 41 10.33 -3.00 -8.62
C TRP A 41 10.85 -1.58 -8.86
N PHE A 42 11.38 -1.34 -10.05
CA PHE A 42 11.80 -0.04 -10.51
C PHE A 42 10.94 0.37 -11.71
N CYS A 43 10.21 1.46 -11.59
CA CYS A 43 9.34 1.98 -12.64
C CYS A 43 9.67 3.45 -12.96
N PRO A 44 9.48 3.91 -14.19
CA PRO A 44 9.48 5.35 -14.45
C PRO A 44 8.51 6.08 -13.51
N GLY A 45 8.93 7.22 -12.98
CA GLY A 45 8.20 7.95 -11.94
C GLY A 45 8.72 7.72 -10.52
N MET A 46 9.64 6.78 -10.31
CA MET A 46 10.27 6.50 -9.02
C MET A 46 11.55 7.31 -8.80
N ILE A 47 11.81 7.65 -7.55
CA ILE A 47 13.10 8.20 -7.13
C ILE A 47 14.05 7.05 -6.89
N VAL A 48 15.23 7.11 -7.50
CA VAL A 48 16.22 6.04 -7.46
C VAL A 48 17.62 6.56 -7.13
N LEU A 49 18.39 5.70 -6.48
CA LEU A 49 19.82 5.83 -6.31
C LEU A 49 20.50 4.95 -7.36
N ILE A 50 21.40 5.51 -8.14
CA ILE A 50 22.09 4.78 -9.19
C ILE A 50 23.60 4.93 -9.00
N ASP A 51 24.29 3.82 -8.96
CA ASP A 51 25.75 3.80 -9.07
C ASP A 51 26.18 3.37 -10.47
N GLY A 52 27.24 3.98 -10.98
CA GLY A 52 27.70 3.73 -12.35
C GLY A 52 28.70 4.75 -12.82
N VAL A 53 28.95 4.76 -14.11
CA VAL A 53 29.97 5.60 -14.77
C VAL A 53 29.31 6.47 -15.84
N TYR A 54 29.73 7.72 -15.90
CA TYR A 54 29.38 8.62 -16.99
C TYR A 54 30.22 8.30 -18.22
N SER A 55 29.57 8.19 -19.38
CA SER A 55 30.22 8.00 -20.68
C SER A 55 29.85 9.15 -21.63
N GLU A 56 30.84 9.83 -22.14
CA GLU A 56 30.69 10.80 -23.23
C GLU A 56 30.54 10.04 -24.54
N ASP A 57 29.33 9.88 -25.03
CA ASP A 57 29.05 9.23 -26.29
C ASP A 57 29.03 10.33 -27.39
N TYR A 58 30.12 10.45 -28.13
CA TYR A 58 30.23 11.40 -29.24
C TYR A 58 29.43 10.96 -30.49
N SER A 59 28.87 9.78 -30.50
CA SER A 59 28.16 9.22 -31.65
C SER A 59 26.74 9.77 -31.85
N THR A 60 26.16 10.43 -30.86
CA THR A 60 24.80 11.00 -30.93
C THR A 60 24.78 12.51 -31.28
N THR A 61 25.89 13.06 -31.78
CA THR A 61 26.05 14.49 -32.06
C THR A 61 25.19 15.03 -33.21
N ALA A 62 24.50 14.19 -33.97
CA ALA A 62 23.70 14.66 -35.12
C ALA A 62 22.28 15.12 -34.75
N GLU A 63 21.70 14.64 -33.64
CA GLU A 63 20.32 14.98 -33.26
C GLU A 63 20.21 16.02 -32.13
N SER A 64 21.26 16.27 -31.38
CA SER A 64 21.26 17.24 -30.29
C SER A 64 21.81 18.63 -30.67
N ALA A 65 21.85 18.96 -31.96
CA ALA A 65 22.29 20.29 -32.45
C ALA A 65 21.37 21.46 -32.04
N LEU A 66 20.25 21.19 -31.39
CA LEU A 66 19.38 22.18 -30.77
C LEU A 66 19.71 22.32 -29.27
N GLY A 67 20.85 22.97 -29.01
CA GLY A 67 21.08 23.64 -27.74
C GLY A 67 21.31 22.72 -26.53
N ASN A 68 22.54 22.27 -26.39
CA ASN A 68 23.10 21.84 -25.09
C ASN A 68 23.28 23.10 -24.21
N SER A 69 22.16 23.76 -23.89
CA SER A 69 22.15 24.84 -22.92
C SER A 69 21.89 24.23 -21.56
N GLY A 70 22.94 24.13 -20.73
CA GLY A 70 22.84 23.76 -19.33
C GLY A 70 21.98 24.75 -18.56
N GLY A 71 20.66 24.68 -18.78
CA GLY A 71 19.64 25.36 -18.01
C GLY A 71 18.94 24.40 -17.09
N ILE A 72 18.20 24.91 -16.12
CA ILE A 72 17.34 24.11 -15.23
C ILE A 72 16.43 23.24 -16.10
N GLY A 73 16.56 21.91 -15.99
CA GLY A 73 15.82 20.94 -16.79
C GLY A 73 16.43 20.63 -18.17
N GLY A 74 17.65 21.09 -18.48
CA GLY A 74 18.36 20.78 -19.71
C GLY A 74 18.78 19.31 -19.80
N THR A 75 18.92 18.80 -21.04
CA THR A 75 19.48 17.47 -21.28
C THR A 75 21.01 17.53 -21.25
N ILE A 76 21.61 16.69 -20.43
CA ILE A 76 23.06 16.53 -20.35
C ILE A 76 23.48 15.57 -21.48
N GLY A 77 24.53 15.94 -22.27
CA GLY A 77 25.07 15.07 -23.30
C GLY A 77 25.69 13.81 -22.73
N GLY A 78 25.81 12.77 -23.56
CA GLY A 78 26.33 11.46 -23.13
C GLY A 78 25.27 10.60 -22.43
N LYS A 79 25.76 9.53 -21.81
CA LYS A 79 24.90 8.59 -21.07
C LYS A 79 25.53 8.18 -19.73
N PHE A 80 24.71 7.85 -18.78
CA PHE A 80 25.13 7.25 -17.53
C PHE A 80 24.93 5.74 -17.59
N ILE A 81 26.03 4.99 -17.53
CA ILE A 81 26.01 3.51 -17.53
C ILE A 81 25.85 3.05 -16.09
N ALA A 82 24.67 2.53 -15.77
CA ALA A 82 24.37 2.07 -14.44
C ALA A 82 24.97 0.69 -14.17
N SER A 83 25.57 0.53 -13.01
CA SER A 83 26.02 -0.76 -12.48
C SER A 83 25.03 -1.31 -11.43
N VAL A 84 24.50 -0.43 -10.57
CA VAL A 84 23.62 -0.79 -9.48
C VAL A 84 22.49 0.21 -9.37
N LEU A 85 21.25 -0.30 -9.14
CA LEU A 85 20.09 0.52 -8.82
C LEU A 85 19.55 0.17 -7.41
N ALA A 86 19.17 1.21 -6.67
CA ALA A 86 18.55 1.09 -5.36
C ALA A 86 17.41 2.10 -5.21
N HIS A 87 16.48 1.81 -4.30
CA HIS A 87 15.58 2.82 -3.78
C HIS A 87 16.23 3.57 -2.60
N PRO A 88 15.92 4.85 -2.39
CA PRO A 88 16.23 5.51 -1.14
C PRO A 88 15.57 4.74 0.01
N PRO A 89 16.29 4.44 1.11
CA PRO A 89 15.69 3.73 2.22
C PRO A 89 14.65 4.62 2.92
N CYS A 90 13.49 4.04 3.27
CA CYS A 90 12.49 4.76 4.03
C CYS A 90 12.92 4.96 5.49
N GLU A 91 12.49 6.06 6.09
CA GLU A 91 12.75 6.37 7.48
C GLU A 91 11.69 5.75 8.39
N ARG A 92 12.09 5.16 9.52
CA ARG A 92 11.16 4.64 10.51
C ARG A 92 10.32 5.76 11.12
N ARG A 93 9.02 5.49 11.33
CA ARG A 93 8.08 6.46 11.93
C ARG A 93 8.62 7.08 13.23
N ALA A 94 9.21 6.27 14.11
CA ALA A 94 9.76 6.76 15.36
C ALA A 94 10.86 7.80 15.15
N ALA A 95 11.74 7.58 14.16
CA ALA A 95 12.80 8.53 13.83
C ALA A 95 12.23 9.83 13.25
N SER A 96 11.28 9.75 12.30
CA SER A 96 10.61 10.92 11.71
C SER A 96 9.86 11.75 12.75
N LEU A 97 9.28 11.12 13.75
CA LEU A 97 8.58 11.78 14.86
C LEU A 97 9.51 12.22 16.00
N GLY A 98 10.80 11.90 15.94
CA GLY A 98 11.76 12.21 16.99
C GLY A 98 11.53 11.43 18.29
N ILE A 99 10.99 10.23 18.16
CA ILE A 99 10.75 9.34 19.30
C ILE A 99 11.92 8.38 19.41
N GLN A 100 12.64 8.41 20.54
CA GLN A 100 13.64 7.39 20.81
C GLN A 100 12.99 6.12 21.33
N GLU A 101 13.18 5.02 20.60
CA GLU A 101 12.90 3.68 21.09
C GLU A 101 13.96 3.29 22.10
N THR A 102 13.73 3.54 23.38
CA THR A 102 14.57 2.94 24.43
C THR A 102 14.17 1.48 24.55
N THR A 103 15.16 0.59 24.48
CA THR A 103 15.03 -0.85 24.79
C THR A 103 14.63 -1.02 26.26
N GLY A 104 13.35 -0.94 26.55
CA GLY A 104 12.77 -1.06 27.88
C GLY A 104 11.24 -1.09 27.82
N PRO A 105 10.55 -1.48 28.90
CA PRO A 105 9.10 -1.53 28.90
C PRO A 105 8.51 -0.19 28.43
N LEU A 106 7.43 -0.26 27.68
CA LEU A 106 6.73 0.84 26.97
C LEU A 106 6.55 2.18 27.73
N SER A 107 6.85 2.21 29.01
CA SER A 107 6.70 3.38 29.88
C SER A 107 7.76 4.49 29.70
N LYS A 108 8.76 4.32 28.84
CA LYS A 108 9.89 5.26 28.71
C LYS A 108 10.14 5.77 27.30
N LEU A 109 9.11 5.88 26.48
CA LEU A 109 9.21 6.60 25.21
C LEU A 109 9.26 8.10 25.51
N THR A 110 10.45 8.61 25.73
CA THR A 110 10.70 10.05 25.85
C THR A 110 11.11 10.59 24.48
N SER A 111 10.39 11.57 23.97
CA SER A 111 10.82 12.30 22.80
C SER A 111 12.01 13.18 23.18
N THR A 112 13.19 12.89 22.65
CA THR A 112 14.38 13.71 22.86
C THR A 112 14.97 14.10 21.52
N GLY A 113 15.24 15.36 21.31
CA GLY A 113 15.99 15.87 20.19
C GLY A 113 15.19 16.77 19.21
N PRO A 114 15.89 17.45 18.31
CA PRO A 114 15.34 18.42 17.35
C PRO A 114 14.79 17.73 16.09
N ALA A 115 14.12 16.58 16.21
CA ALA A 115 13.51 15.98 15.04
C ALA A 115 12.46 16.93 14.47
N PHE A 116 12.33 16.92 13.16
CA PHE A 116 11.19 17.52 12.47
C PHE A 116 9.93 16.76 12.88
N GLY A 117 9.48 17.00 14.10
CA GLY A 117 8.17 16.52 14.51
C GLY A 117 7.11 17.25 13.70
N TRP A 118 6.00 16.62 13.48
CA TRP A 118 4.81 17.28 13.01
C TRP A 118 4.55 18.49 13.87
N THR A 119 4.75 19.66 13.32
CA THR A 119 4.30 20.88 13.93
C THR A 119 2.87 21.04 13.48
N ASP A 120 1.94 20.92 14.39
CA ASP A 120 0.56 21.27 14.13
C ASP A 120 0.46 22.78 13.96
N PHE A 121 0.41 23.23 12.72
CA PHE A 121 0.23 24.64 12.38
C PHE A 121 -1.10 25.22 12.86
N LEU A 122 -2.04 24.38 13.25
CA LEU A 122 -3.33 24.78 13.82
C LEU A 122 -3.26 24.97 15.35
N GLY A 123 -2.11 24.75 15.98
CA GLY A 123 -1.89 25.00 17.39
C GLY A 123 -2.47 23.97 18.36
N VAL A 124 -2.91 22.80 17.88
CA VAL A 124 -3.52 21.75 18.71
C VAL A 124 -2.48 20.92 19.45
N GLY A 125 -1.23 21.03 19.10
CA GLY A 125 -0.09 20.34 19.71
C GLY A 125 0.62 19.40 18.74
N SER A 126 1.92 19.31 18.90
CA SER A 126 2.73 18.40 18.07
C SER A 126 2.59 16.96 18.56
N GLU A 127 2.87 15.99 17.68
CA GLU A 127 2.99 14.57 18.05
C GLU A 127 3.92 14.39 19.26
N ARG A 128 5.00 15.17 19.34
CA ARG A 128 5.91 15.21 20.48
C ARG A 128 5.25 15.56 21.79
N ALA A 129 4.34 16.56 21.77
CA ALA A 129 3.67 17.01 22.96
C ALA A 129 2.55 16.07 23.39
N THR A 130 1.82 15.50 22.44
CA THR A 130 0.63 14.67 22.70
C THR A 130 0.88 13.18 22.62
N GLY A 131 1.82 12.72 21.83
CA GLY A 131 2.09 11.30 21.59
C GLY A 131 2.40 10.51 22.85
N PRO A 132 3.30 10.92 23.75
CA PRO A 132 3.58 10.20 25.00
C PRO A 132 2.35 10.10 25.91
N ARG A 133 1.53 11.15 25.96
CA ARG A 133 0.29 11.16 26.74
C ARG A 133 -0.74 10.20 26.17
N MET A 134 -0.92 10.19 24.86
CA MET A 134 -1.86 9.29 24.18
C MET A 134 -1.42 7.84 24.28
N ARG A 135 -0.12 7.53 24.17
CA ARG A 135 0.39 6.16 24.39
C ARG A 135 0.17 5.67 25.82
N LYS A 136 0.31 6.54 26.80
CA LYS A 136 -0.02 6.20 28.18
C LYS A 136 -1.52 5.87 28.32
N LEU A 137 -2.38 6.62 27.63
CA LEU A 137 -3.82 6.39 27.59
C LEU A 137 -4.14 5.08 26.88
N GLU A 138 -3.53 4.82 25.71
CA GLU A 138 -3.64 3.57 24.98
C GLU A 138 -3.27 2.38 25.87
N SER A 139 -2.11 2.42 26.52
CA SER A 139 -1.65 1.38 27.42
C SER A 139 -2.57 1.19 28.65
N ALA A 140 -3.17 2.27 29.15
CA ALA A 140 -4.11 2.20 30.26
C ALA A 140 -5.49 1.59 29.87
N ILE A 141 -5.88 1.72 28.62
CA ILE A 141 -7.19 1.25 28.12
C ILE A 141 -7.07 -0.15 27.50
N LEU A 142 -6.05 -0.40 26.70
CA LEU A 142 -5.88 -1.60 25.89
C LEU A 142 -4.71 -2.50 26.34
N GLY A 143 -3.86 -2.04 27.25
CA GLY A 143 -2.69 -2.80 27.72
C GLY A 143 -3.10 -4.08 28.46
N ALA A 144 -2.15 -5.00 28.61
CA ALA A 144 -2.37 -6.26 29.30
C ALA A 144 -2.93 -6.04 30.73
N GLY A 145 -4.07 -6.65 31.05
CA GLY A 145 -4.79 -6.47 32.31
C GLY A 145 -5.68 -5.24 32.39
N ALA A 146 -5.77 -4.43 31.35
CA ALA A 146 -6.66 -3.28 31.27
C ALA A 146 -8.13 -3.72 31.03
N PRO A 147 -9.12 -2.84 31.35
CA PRO A 147 -10.54 -3.18 31.23
C PRO A 147 -10.98 -3.56 29.80
N HIS A 148 -10.25 -3.11 28.80
CA HIS A 148 -10.54 -3.31 27.38
C HIS A 148 -9.38 -3.96 26.60
N ALA A 149 -8.55 -4.74 27.30
CA ALA A 149 -7.38 -5.39 26.69
C ALA A 149 -7.72 -6.27 25.47
N GLY A 150 -8.92 -6.83 25.41
CA GLY A 150 -9.39 -7.62 24.27
C GLY A 150 -9.91 -6.83 23.07
N ASN A 151 -10.20 -5.53 23.23
CA ASN A 151 -10.87 -4.72 22.21
C ASN A 151 -9.90 -4.00 21.27
N GLY A 152 -8.59 -4.19 21.41
CA GLY A 152 -7.56 -3.56 20.59
C GLY A 152 -7.42 -4.12 19.17
N LYS A 153 -8.47 -4.75 18.62
CA LYS A 153 -8.43 -5.40 17.31
C LYS A 153 -9.21 -4.63 16.27
N ILE A 154 -8.71 -4.66 15.05
CA ILE A 154 -9.36 -4.13 13.84
C ILE A 154 -9.48 -5.28 12.84
N ALA A 155 -10.71 -5.60 12.43
CA ALA A 155 -10.97 -6.57 11.38
C ALA A 155 -11.00 -5.86 10.01
N ILE A 156 -10.31 -6.41 9.02
CA ILE A 156 -10.11 -5.78 7.71
C ILE A 156 -10.39 -6.81 6.62
N ALA A 157 -11.38 -6.56 5.79
CA ALA A 157 -11.73 -7.40 4.65
C ALA A 157 -11.81 -6.56 3.37
N SER A 158 -11.45 -7.15 2.24
CA SER A 158 -11.44 -6.47 0.93
C SER A 158 -12.11 -7.29 -0.17
N GLU A 159 -12.31 -6.66 -1.32
CA GLU A 159 -13.05 -7.21 -2.46
C GLU A 159 -14.46 -7.68 -2.05
N ILE A 160 -15.18 -6.77 -1.39
CA ILE A 160 -16.54 -7.01 -0.91
C ILE A 160 -17.53 -6.86 -2.09
N ASN A 161 -17.42 -7.73 -3.08
CA ASN A 161 -18.24 -7.70 -4.29
C ASN A 161 -19.67 -8.15 -3.97
N LEU A 162 -20.58 -7.21 -3.67
CA LEU A 162 -21.95 -7.45 -3.19
C LEU A 162 -22.87 -8.04 -4.24
N ASP A 163 -22.49 -7.98 -5.51
CA ASP A 163 -23.15 -8.66 -6.62
C ASP A 163 -22.90 -10.18 -6.65
N ASN A 164 -21.97 -10.67 -5.82
CA ASN A 164 -21.70 -12.08 -5.61
C ASN A 164 -22.36 -12.57 -4.30
N PRO A 165 -23.31 -13.51 -4.34
CA PRO A 165 -23.97 -14.05 -3.14
C PRO A 165 -23.00 -14.67 -2.12
N SER A 166 -21.89 -15.27 -2.58
CA SER A 166 -20.87 -15.85 -1.69
C SER A 166 -20.21 -14.79 -0.81
N THR A 167 -20.12 -13.54 -1.27
CA THR A 167 -19.58 -12.44 -0.47
C THR A 167 -20.45 -12.11 0.73
N LEU A 168 -21.78 -12.09 0.56
CA LEU A 168 -22.69 -11.83 1.68
C LEU A 168 -22.61 -12.96 2.72
N ASN A 169 -22.43 -14.21 2.28
CA ASN A 169 -22.20 -15.34 3.18
C ASN A 169 -20.88 -15.22 3.92
N ALA A 170 -19.80 -14.83 3.22
CA ALA A 170 -18.51 -14.60 3.85
C ALA A 170 -18.54 -13.45 4.87
N VAL A 171 -19.24 -12.35 4.57
CA VAL A 171 -19.47 -11.27 5.54
C VAL A 171 -20.28 -11.78 6.75
N ARG A 172 -21.30 -12.61 6.53
CA ARG A 172 -22.06 -13.24 7.61
C ARG A 172 -21.18 -14.13 8.48
N THR A 173 -20.29 -14.94 7.90
CA THR A 173 -19.30 -15.76 8.62
C THR A 173 -18.39 -14.87 9.47
N LEU A 174 -17.82 -13.81 8.91
CA LEU A 174 -16.99 -12.86 9.63
C LEU A 174 -17.73 -12.24 10.82
N LEU A 175 -18.96 -11.76 10.61
CA LEU A 175 -19.75 -11.16 11.69
C LEU A 175 -20.14 -12.19 12.76
N SER A 176 -20.51 -13.42 12.38
CA SER A 176 -20.85 -14.48 13.31
C SER A 176 -19.67 -14.91 14.16
N THR A 177 -18.46 -14.96 13.57
CA THR A 177 -17.22 -15.25 14.31
C THR A 177 -17.03 -14.29 15.48
N TYR A 178 -17.18 -12.99 15.23
CA TYR A 178 -17.06 -11.99 16.29
C TYR A 178 -18.28 -11.94 17.22
N ALA A 179 -19.49 -12.13 16.71
CA ALA A 179 -20.71 -12.12 17.53
C ALA A 179 -20.75 -13.25 18.57
N ASN A 180 -20.05 -14.35 18.32
CA ASN A 180 -19.92 -15.48 19.24
C ASN A 180 -18.91 -15.27 20.37
N LEU A 181 -18.10 -14.19 20.30
CA LEU A 181 -17.13 -13.83 21.34
C LEU A 181 -17.80 -13.07 22.49
N ASP A 182 -17.09 -12.96 23.62
CA ASP A 182 -17.53 -12.06 24.69
C ASP A 182 -17.51 -10.60 24.14
N PRO A 183 -18.51 -9.78 24.48
CA PRO A 183 -18.54 -8.36 24.11
C PRO A 183 -17.28 -7.54 24.46
N LYS A 184 -16.45 -8.03 25.36
CA LYS A 184 -15.13 -7.43 25.69
C LYS A 184 -14.03 -7.77 24.67
N GLU A 185 -14.27 -8.75 23.82
CA GLU A 185 -13.34 -9.23 22.81
C GLU A 185 -13.75 -8.78 21.40
N TYR A 186 -14.84 -8.03 21.28
CA TYR A 186 -15.25 -7.48 20.00
C TYR A 186 -14.19 -6.54 19.46
N PRO A 187 -13.94 -6.56 18.15
CA PRO A 187 -13.01 -5.61 17.55
C PRO A 187 -13.50 -4.17 17.75
N MET A 188 -12.60 -3.22 17.82
CA MET A 188 -12.95 -1.81 17.92
C MET A 188 -13.50 -1.24 16.60
N SER A 189 -13.09 -1.83 15.47
CA SER A 189 -13.50 -1.40 14.14
C SER A 189 -13.53 -2.55 13.16
N LEU A 190 -14.44 -2.45 12.19
CA LEU A 190 -14.52 -3.31 11.02
C LEU A 190 -14.31 -2.45 9.77
N ILE A 191 -13.30 -2.78 8.98
CA ILE A 191 -12.98 -2.07 7.75
C ILE A 191 -13.35 -2.96 6.57
N LEU A 192 -14.28 -2.50 5.75
CA LEU A 192 -14.73 -3.17 4.54
C LEU A 192 -14.28 -2.36 3.31
N ILE A 193 -13.44 -2.99 2.51
CA ILE A 193 -12.82 -2.36 1.36
C ILE A 193 -13.46 -2.90 0.07
N GLY A 194 -13.90 -2.02 -0.82
CA GLY A 194 -14.36 -2.39 -2.16
C GLY A 194 -13.22 -3.08 -2.98
N ASN A 195 -13.50 -3.42 -4.22
CA ASN A 195 -14.70 -3.09 -4.98
C ASN A 195 -15.98 -3.68 -4.35
N PHE A 196 -17.04 -2.86 -4.27
CA PHE A 196 -18.34 -3.35 -3.80
C PHE A 196 -19.16 -4.01 -4.93
N VAL A 197 -18.67 -3.94 -6.16
CA VAL A 197 -19.22 -4.63 -7.32
C VAL A 197 -18.10 -5.20 -8.17
N SER A 198 -18.34 -6.35 -8.80
CA SER A 198 -17.36 -7.01 -9.68
C SER A 198 -17.16 -6.29 -11.01
N HIS A 199 -18.14 -5.48 -11.44
CA HIS A 199 -18.09 -4.69 -12.66
C HIS A 199 -18.42 -3.24 -12.36
N ALA A 200 -17.68 -2.31 -12.95
CA ALA A 200 -17.94 -0.89 -12.79
C ALA A 200 -19.35 -0.53 -13.24
N ALA A 201 -20.05 0.23 -12.42
CA ALA A 201 -21.37 0.72 -12.76
C ALA A 201 -21.27 1.72 -13.92
N LEU A 202 -21.75 1.33 -15.07
CA LEU A 202 -21.84 2.16 -16.28
C LEU A 202 -23.30 2.53 -16.51
N ALA A 203 -23.55 3.80 -16.75
CA ALA A 203 -24.90 4.27 -17.08
C ALA A 203 -25.43 3.51 -18.33
N GLY A 204 -26.56 2.79 -18.15
CA GLY A 204 -27.21 2.05 -19.21
C GLY A 204 -26.80 0.59 -19.39
N ALA A 205 -25.85 0.07 -18.61
CA ALA A 205 -25.54 -1.35 -18.63
C ALA A 205 -26.57 -2.15 -17.79
N PRO A 206 -27.12 -3.26 -18.30
CA PRO A 206 -28.03 -4.11 -17.53
C PRO A 206 -27.34 -4.65 -16.26
N GLY A 207 -28.00 -4.56 -15.11
CA GLY A 207 -27.46 -5.04 -13.84
C GLY A 207 -26.37 -4.17 -13.22
N ALA A 208 -25.98 -3.05 -13.84
CA ALA A 208 -24.93 -2.14 -13.38
C ALA A 208 -25.46 -0.72 -13.13
N GLY A 209 -26.74 -0.55 -12.91
CA GLY A 209 -27.38 0.73 -12.67
C GLY A 209 -27.32 1.17 -11.21
N SER A 210 -27.79 2.38 -10.97
CA SER A 210 -27.86 2.97 -9.62
C SER A 210 -28.84 2.27 -8.70
N ILE A 211 -29.90 1.66 -9.27
CA ILE A 211 -30.92 0.93 -8.49
C ILE A 211 -30.30 -0.36 -7.96
N GLU A 212 -29.67 -1.13 -8.83
CA GLU A 212 -29.02 -2.39 -8.49
C GLU A 212 -27.90 -2.17 -7.45
N TYR A 213 -27.08 -1.14 -7.63
CA TYR A 213 -26.03 -0.80 -6.68
C TYR A 213 -26.60 -0.49 -5.29
N LYS A 214 -27.72 0.23 -5.24
CA LYS A 214 -28.43 0.48 -3.98
C LYS A 214 -28.99 -0.81 -3.37
N GLU A 215 -29.55 -1.72 -4.19
CA GLU A 215 -30.08 -2.99 -3.69
C GLU A 215 -28.96 -3.89 -3.13
N TYR A 216 -27.77 -3.86 -3.69
CA TYR A 216 -26.61 -4.56 -3.14
C TYR A 216 -26.26 -4.07 -1.73
N PHE A 217 -26.24 -2.76 -1.49
CA PHE A 217 -26.07 -2.22 -0.14
C PHE A 217 -27.27 -2.49 0.78
N ASN A 218 -28.46 -2.57 0.24
CA ASN A 218 -29.64 -3.00 1.01
C ASN A 218 -29.52 -4.46 1.47
N ALA A 219 -29.00 -5.34 0.61
CA ALA A 219 -28.75 -6.73 0.95
C ALA A 219 -27.67 -6.84 2.05
N LEU A 220 -26.57 -6.09 1.91
CA LEU A 220 -25.55 -6.02 2.95
C LEU A 220 -26.13 -5.50 4.28
N ALA A 221 -26.95 -4.45 4.25
CA ALA A 221 -27.61 -3.92 5.45
C ALA A 221 -28.51 -4.97 6.14
N SER A 222 -29.14 -5.86 5.35
CA SER A 222 -29.92 -6.96 5.91
C SER A 222 -29.04 -7.97 6.65
N VAL A 223 -27.84 -8.26 6.15
CA VAL A 223 -26.88 -9.13 6.86
C VAL A 223 -26.45 -8.50 8.18
N PHE A 224 -26.19 -7.18 8.20
CA PHE A 224 -25.82 -6.47 9.42
C PHE A 224 -26.95 -6.42 10.44
N SER A 225 -28.22 -6.36 10.00
CA SER A 225 -29.38 -6.36 10.92
C SER A 225 -29.52 -7.63 11.76
N ASP A 226 -28.88 -8.73 11.33
CA ASP A 226 -28.88 -10.00 12.07
C ASP A 226 -27.93 -9.96 13.30
N PHE A 227 -27.07 -8.93 13.44
CA PHE A 227 -26.05 -8.84 14.49
C PHE A 227 -26.10 -7.52 15.29
N PRO A 228 -27.23 -7.10 15.85
CA PRO A 228 -27.38 -5.77 16.47
C PRO A 228 -26.45 -5.58 17.67
N GLN A 229 -26.20 -6.62 18.48
CA GLN A 229 -25.32 -6.55 19.65
C GLN A 229 -23.86 -6.25 19.28
N LEU A 230 -23.40 -6.77 18.15
CA LEU A 230 -22.06 -6.56 17.65
C LEU A 230 -21.93 -5.16 17.04
N ILE A 231 -22.79 -4.82 16.05
CA ILE A 231 -22.67 -3.59 15.29
C ILE A 231 -22.87 -2.32 16.13
N ALA A 232 -23.71 -2.39 17.19
CA ALA A 232 -23.89 -1.28 18.14
C ALA A 232 -22.62 -0.91 18.94
N ARG A 233 -21.54 -1.67 18.76
CA ARG A 233 -20.25 -1.44 19.47
C ARG A 233 -19.09 -1.19 18.53
N LEU A 234 -19.29 -1.35 17.21
CA LEU A 234 -18.25 -1.23 16.20
C LEU A 234 -18.28 0.14 15.52
N SER A 235 -17.10 0.64 15.16
CA SER A 235 -16.97 1.63 14.08
C SER A 235 -16.77 0.85 12.77
N ILE A 236 -17.74 0.94 11.85
CA ILE A 236 -17.69 0.25 10.56
C ILE A 236 -17.26 1.26 9.50
N ILE A 237 -16.14 0.98 8.83
CA ILE A 237 -15.54 1.89 7.84
C ILE A 237 -15.62 1.23 6.48
N PHE A 238 -16.22 1.93 5.52
CA PHE A 238 -16.28 1.51 4.12
C PHE A 238 -15.31 2.32 3.27
N VAL A 239 -14.45 1.64 2.51
CA VAL A 239 -13.48 2.27 1.61
C VAL A 239 -13.79 1.81 0.19
N PRO A 240 -14.06 2.74 -0.76
CA PRO A 240 -14.42 2.36 -2.13
C PRO A 240 -13.23 1.81 -2.91
N GLY A 241 -13.53 1.04 -3.94
CA GLY A 241 -12.57 0.61 -4.96
C GLY A 241 -12.79 1.28 -6.30
N ASP A 242 -12.00 0.88 -7.29
CA ASP A 242 -12.00 1.49 -8.62
C ASP A 242 -13.34 1.36 -9.36
N LYS A 243 -14.10 0.31 -9.07
CA LYS A 243 -15.38 0.04 -9.70
C LYS A 243 -16.54 0.79 -9.05
N ASP A 244 -16.29 1.44 -7.90
CA ASP A 244 -17.29 2.17 -7.10
C ASP A 244 -17.33 3.67 -7.42
N ALA A 245 -16.64 4.11 -8.48
CA ALA A 245 -16.55 5.51 -8.87
C ALA A 245 -17.81 5.99 -9.60
N TRP A 246 -18.81 6.45 -8.88
CA TRP A 246 -20.07 7.01 -9.41
C TRP A 246 -19.95 8.42 -9.98
N GLY A 247 -18.82 9.07 -9.82
CA GLY A 247 -18.64 10.47 -10.20
C GLY A 247 -18.22 10.70 -11.66
N SER A 248 -17.86 9.67 -12.41
CA SER A 248 -17.29 9.83 -13.72
C SER A 248 -17.61 8.65 -14.64
N SER A 249 -18.49 8.86 -15.59
CA SER A 249 -18.80 7.89 -16.65
C SER A 249 -17.63 7.66 -17.61
N PHE A 250 -16.61 8.52 -17.59
CA PHE A 250 -15.43 8.42 -18.47
C PHE A 250 -14.22 7.76 -17.82
N SER A 251 -14.18 7.63 -16.50
CA SER A 251 -13.04 7.14 -15.76
C SER A 251 -13.41 6.11 -14.69
N ALA A 252 -14.40 5.28 -14.98
CA ALA A 252 -14.70 4.14 -14.12
C ALA A 252 -13.65 3.03 -14.27
N GLY A 253 -13.48 2.22 -13.22
CA GLY A 253 -12.52 1.12 -13.21
C GLY A 253 -11.06 1.57 -13.07
N ALA A 254 -10.15 0.87 -13.72
CA ALA A 254 -8.71 1.04 -13.58
C ALA A 254 -8.18 2.45 -13.95
N ALA A 255 -8.93 3.22 -14.72
CA ALA A 255 -8.60 4.59 -15.09
C ALA A 255 -9.13 5.64 -14.10
N SER A 256 -9.81 5.22 -13.05
CA SER A 256 -10.33 6.12 -12.02
C SER A 256 -9.18 6.82 -11.29
N PRO A 257 -9.18 8.16 -11.19
CA PRO A 257 -8.07 8.86 -10.52
C PRO A 257 -8.14 8.70 -9.01
N LEU A 258 -6.96 8.76 -8.35
CA LEU A 258 -6.84 8.83 -6.90
C LEU A 258 -6.73 10.28 -6.41
N PRO A 259 -7.23 10.62 -5.23
CA PRO A 259 -8.09 9.81 -4.36
C PRO A 259 -9.52 9.70 -4.88
N GLN A 260 -10.18 8.61 -4.51
CA GLN A 260 -11.59 8.38 -4.84
C GLN A 260 -12.50 8.91 -3.72
N ARG A 261 -13.66 9.42 -4.11
CA ARG A 261 -14.67 9.90 -3.16
C ARG A 261 -15.38 8.73 -2.47
N PRO A 262 -15.88 8.93 -1.24
CA PRO A 262 -16.73 7.96 -0.57
C PRO A 262 -17.95 7.56 -1.40
N VAL A 263 -18.46 6.36 -1.14
CA VAL A 263 -19.75 5.93 -1.72
C VAL A 263 -20.85 6.90 -1.31
N PRO A 264 -21.65 7.44 -2.25
CA PRO A 264 -22.69 8.43 -1.95
C PRO A 264 -23.76 7.90 -0.99
N GLU A 265 -24.23 8.75 -0.07
CA GLU A 265 -25.24 8.40 0.94
C GLU A 265 -26.58 7.93 0.32
N LEU A 266 -26.87 8.32 -0.90
CA LEU A 266 -28.04 7.87 -1.66
C LEU A 266 -28.15 6.33 -1.72
N PHE A 267 -27.02 5.64 -1.84
CA PHE A 267 -26.98 4.18 -1.94
C PHE A 267 -26.97 3.49 -0.57
N THR A 268 -26.57 4.19 0.48
CA THR A 268 -26.18 3.59 1.78
C THR A 268 -27.09 3.93 2.92
N SER A 269 -28.19 4.64 2.65
CA SER A 269 -29.14 5.15 3.67
C SER A 269 -29.74 4.05 4.58
N ARG A 270 -29.93 2.82 4.05
CA ARG A 270 -30.44 1.70 4.83
C ARG A 270 -29.42 1.23 5.88
N MET A 271 -28.13 1.21 5.56
CA MET A 271 -27.06 0.86 6.50
C MET A 271 -27.06 1.79 7.71
N LYS A 272 -27.20 3.11 7.48
CA LYS A 272 -27.30 4.11 8.54
C LYS A 272 -28.52 3.88 9.44
N ARG A 273 -29.65 3.46 8.86
CA ARG A 273 -30.87 3.12 9.59
C ARG A 273 -30.66 1.89 10.47
N VAL A 274 -30.11 0.80 9.92
CA VAL A 274 -29.82 -0.43 10.65
C VAL A 274 -28.89 -0.16 11.83
N MET A 275 -27.86 0.66 11.65
CA MET A 275 -26.99 1.08 12.75
C MET A 275 -27.74 1.86 13.83
N GLY A 276 -28.61 2.78 13.46
CA GLY A 276 -29.43 3.52 14.41
C GLY A 276 -30.46 2.65 15.16
N GLU A 277 -30.98 1.60 14.52
CA GLU A 277 -31.86 0.62 15.14
C GLU A 277 -31.10 -0.25 16.15
N ALA A 278 -29.92 -0.75 15.79
CA ALA A 278 -29.05 -1.50 16.67
C ALA A 278 -28.63 -0.69 17.91
N ASN A 279 -28.24 0.56 17.72
CA ASN A 279 -27.89 1.45 18.84
C ASN A 279 -29.07 1.66 19.81
N ARG A 280 -30.31 1.79 19.31
CA ARG A 280 -31.50 1.91 20.14
C ARG A 280 -31.84 0.62 20.90
N GLU A 281 -31.69 -0.53 20.22
CA GLU A 281 -31.97 -1.84 20.83
C GLU A 281 -30.99 -2.15 21.97
N VAL A 282 -29.69 -1.88 21.74
CA VAL A 282 -28.62 -2.22 22.70
C VAL A 282 -28.34 -1.08 23.69
N GLY A 283 -28.70 0.16 23.31
CA GLY A 283 -28.37 1.39 24.02
C GLY A 283 -29.22 1.75 25.22
N GLY A 284 -30.06 0.86 25.75
CA GLY A 284 -30.94 1.11 26.89
C GLY A 284 -30.29 1.77 28.11
N GLY A 285 -30.04 3.07 28.06
CA GLY A 285 -29.94 3.95 29.23
C GLY A 285 -28.59 4.18 29.91
N GLY A 286 -27.47 3.80 29.35
CA GLY A 286 -26.16 4.03 29.99
C GLY A 286 -25.48 5.34 29.51
N ARG A 287 -25.39 6.37 30.34
CA ARG A 287 -24.54 7.55 30.08
C ARG A 287 -23.08 7.12 29.92
N GLY A 288 -22.50 7.37 28.72
CA GLY A 288 -21.05 7.19 28.48
C GLY A 288 -20.65 5.96 27.65
N ARG A 289 -21.58 5.17 27.13
CA ARG A 289 -21.26 4.07 26.20
C ARG A 289 -21.06 4.61 24.79
N LYS A 290 -19.99 4.17 24.11
CA LYS A 290 -19.77 4.46 22.69
C LYS A 290 -20.86 3.75 21.86
N GLU A 291 -21.55 4.47 21.02
CA GLU A 291 -22.49 3.94 20.05
C GLU A 291 -21.75 3.47 18.80
N GLY A 292 -22.31 2.44 18.15
CA GLY A 292 -21.82 1.98 16.85
C GLY A 292 -22.03 3.07 15.78
N GLU A 293 -21.10 3.16 14.86
CA GLU A 293 -21.12 4.15 13.79
C GLU A 293 -20.76 3.54 12.44
N VAL A 294 -21.23 4.17 11.36
CA VAL A 294 -20.85 3.84 9.98
C VAL A 294 -20.17 5.04 9.35
N VAL A 295 -18.96 4.82 8.85
CA VAL A 295 -18.14 5.84 8.20
C VAL A 295 -17.89 5.45 6.74
N TRP A 296 -18.20 6.34 5.83
CA TRP A 296 -17.90 6.20 4.41
C TRP A 296 -16.65 7.03 4.12
N ALA A 297 -15.54 6.33 3.89
CA ALA A 297 -14.23 6.94 3.70
C ALA A 297 -13.86 7.06 2.21
N SER A 298 -12.88 7.91 1.92
CA SER A 298 -12.23 7.98 0.61
C SER A 298 -11.24 6.82 0.40
N ASN A 299 -10.76 6.65 -0.82
CA ASN A 299 -9.64 5.78 -1.15
C ASN A 299 -8.51 6.62 -1.78
N PRO A 300 -7.31 6.74 -1.16
CA PRO A 300 -6.96 6.18 0.14
C PRO A 300 -7.65 6.89 1.31
N CYS A 301 -7.61 6.23 2.47
CA CYS A 301 -8.02 6.85 3.72
C CYS A 301 -7.01 6.57 4.84
N ARG A 302 -7.10 7.36 5.90
CA ARG A 302 -6.26 7.21 7.09
C ARG A 302 -7.12 7.11 8.33
N VAL A 303 -6.85 6.11 9.14
CA VAL A 303 -7.50 5.86 10.43
C VAL A 303 -6.46 6.04 11.52
N ALA A 304 -6.71 6.96 12.44
CA ALA A 304 -5.84 7.18 13.59
C ALA A 304 -6.54 6.73 14.88
N TRP A 305 -5.77 6.21 15.81
CA TRP A 305 -6.26 5.82 17.13
C TRP A 305 -5.39 6.44 18.22
N PHE A 306 -6.03 6.85 19.33
CA PHE A 306 -5.40 7.58 20.42
C PHE A 306 -4.56 8.77 19.92
N GLY A 307 -5.18 9.61 19.09
CA GLY A 307 -4.49 10.71 18.44
C GLY A 307 -3.49 10.19 17.42
N SER A 308 -2.24 10.52 17.61
CA SER A 308 -1.13 10.16 16.72
C SER A 308 -0.33 8.94 17.17
N CYS A 309 -0.79 8.20 18.21
CA CYS A 309 -0.12 6.99 18.70
C CYS A 309 -0.03 5.92 17.63
N GLY A 310 -1.10 5.77 16.86
CA GLY A 310 -1.14 4.86 15.74
C GLY A 310 -1.92 5.44 14.57
N GLU A 311 -1.46 5.13 13.38
CA GLU A 311 -2.07 5.51 12.12
C GLU A 311 -2.05 4.31 11.18
N MET A 312 -3.20 4.01 10.60
CA MET A 312 -3.34 3.04 9.53
C MET A 312 -3.71 3.77 8.24
N THR A 313 -2.90 3.58 7.22
CA THR A 313 -3.23 4.02 5.86
C THR A 313 -3.84 2.86 5.08
N ILE A 314 -4.93 3.10 4.38
CA ILE A 314 -5.66 2.08 3.64
C ILE A 314 -5.74 2.53 2.19
N LEU A 315 -5.28 1.67 1.28
CA LEU A 315 -5.38 1.86 -0.17
C LEU A 315 -6.01 0.63 -0.79
N ARG A 316 -6.96 0.84 -1.69
CA ARG A 316 -7.41 -0.17 -2.62
C ARG A 316 -6.89 0.19 -4.02
N ASP A 317 -5.99 -0.61 -4.56
CA ASP A 317 -5.46 -0.49 -5.92
C ASP A 317 -4.89 -1.83 -6.40
N ASP A 318 -4.89 -2.09 -7.71
CA ASP A 318 -4.23 -3.24 -8.34
C ASP A 318 -2.73 -2.92 -8.52
N ALA A 319 -2.07 -2.59 -7.41
CA ALA A 319 -0.71 -2.05 -7.41
C ALA A 319 0.32 -3.03 -7.97
N THR A 320 0.21 -4.31 -7.61
CA THR A 320 1.12 -5.37 -8.08
C THR A 320 1.08 -5.52 -9.59
N GLY A 321 -0.12 -5.57 -10.17
CA GLY A 321 -0.26 -5.67 -11.62
C GLY A 321 0.23 -4.43 -12.37
N ARG A 322 0.05 -3.24 -11.79
CA ARG A 322 0.58 -1.99 -12.36
C ARG A 322 2.10 -1.98 -12.31
N LEU A 323 2.69 -2.32 -11.17
CA LEU A 323 4.14 -2.40 -10.99
C LEU A 323 4.76 -3.42 -11.94
N ARG A 324 4.21 -4.62 -12.05
CA ARG A 324 4.72 -5.66 -12.97
C ARG A 324 4.71 -5.21 -14.43
N ARG A 325 3.68 -4.49 -14.87
CA ARG A 325 3.56 -4.01 -16.25
C ARG A 325 4.51 -2.87 -16.60
N THR A 326 4.88 -2.05 -15.61
CA THR A 326 5.71 -0.85 -15.83
C THR A 326 7.14 -0.99 -15.34
N ALA A 327 7.46 -2.08 -14.64
CA ALA A 327 8.78 -2.32 -14.08
C ALA A 327 9.86 -2.51 -15.18
N LEU A 328 11.02 -1.96 -14.89
CA LEU A 328 12.22 -2.24 -15.68
C LEU A 328 12.60 -3.71 -15.56
N ARG A 329 13.06 -4.28 -16.68
CA ARG A 329 13.59 -5.64 -16.72
C ARG A 329 15.11 -5.58 -16.69
N PHE A 330 15.70 -6.28 -15.74
CA PHE A 330 17.14 -6.46 -15.64
C PHE A 330 17.52 -7.81 -16.29
N LYS A 331 18.67 -7.87 -16.96
CA LYS A 331 19.18 -9.14 -17.48
C LYS A 331 19.56 -10.02 -16.31
N LYS A 332 19.01 -11.24 -16.26
CA LYS A 332 19.48 -12.29 -15.32
C LYS A 332 20.93 -12.60 -15.64
N GLY A 333 21.79 -12.70 -14.62
CA GLY A 333 23.16 -13.15 -14.78
C GLY A 333 23.18 -14.53 -15.42
N ALA A 334 24.11 -14.77 -16.35
CA ALA A 334 24.26 -16.05 -17.04
C ALA A 334 24.48 -17.17 -16.02
N GLY A 335 23.43 -17.95 -15.71
CA GLY A 335 23.49 -19.05 -14.73
C GLY A 335 22.16 -19.59 -14.23
N ALA A 336 21.03 -19.06 -14.68
CA ALA A 336 19.72 -19.61 -14.35
C ALA A 336 19.02 -20.07 -15.64
N ASP A 337 18.73 -21.37 -15.70
CA ASP A 337 18.07 -22.03 -16.82
C ASP A 337 16.72 -21.36 -17.16
N ASP A 338 16.54 -21.14 -18.46
CA ASP A 338 15.30 -20.68 -19.05
C ASP A 338 14.22 -21.76 -18.94
N ASP A 339 13.25 -21.56 -18.07
CA ASP A 339 11.94 -22.19 -18.14
C ASP A 339 10.86 -21.15 -17.78
N ASP A 340 10.58 -20.22 -18.69
CA ASP A 340 9.35 -19.47 -18.74
C ASP A 340 9.06 -19.09 -20.20
N GLU A 341 8.37 -19.99 -20.89
CA GLU A 341 7.64 -19.71 -22.14
C GLU A 341 6.47 -18.78 -21.82
N ASP A 342 6.65 -17.48 -22.08
CA ASP A 342 5.58 -16.56 -22.48
C ASP A 342 6.21 -15.31 -23.13
N ALA A 343 6.72 -15.52 -24.35
CA ALA A 343 7.15 -14.43 -25.22
C ALA A 343 6.33 -14.46 -26.50
N MET A 344 5.28 -13.65 -26.56
CA MET A 344 4.72 -13.25 -27.85
C MET A 344 4.65 -11.73 -27.95
N MET A 345 5.25 -11.26 -29.02
CA MET A 345 5.14 -9.94 -29.66
C MET A 345 6.12 -8.85 -29.26
N SER A 346 7.25 -8.77 -29.95
CA SER A 346 7.65 -7.57 -30.67
C SER A 346 8.76 -7.88 -31.68
N GLY A 347 8.59 -7.41 -32.89
CA GLY A 347 9.41 -7.73 -34.06
C GLY A 347 10.77 -7.04 -34.10
N ALA A 348 11.63 -7.75 -34.73
CA ALA A 348 12.76 -7.53 -35.62
C ALA A 348 13.49 -6.18 -35.66
N ALA A 349 14.81 -6.24 -35.50
CA ALA A 349 15.77 -5.87 -36.55
C ALA A 349 17.21 -6.31 -36.20
N ASP A 350 17.85 -6.83 -37.22
CA ASP A 350 19.15 -7.46 -37.37
C ASP A 350 20.39 -6.72 -36.86
N GLY A 351 21.36 -7.51 -36.36
CA GLY A 351 22.64 -7.72 -37.09
C GLY A 351 23.88 -7.03 -36.56
N ALA A 352 24.79 -7.81 -36.01
CA ALA A 352 26.22 -7.90 -36.34
C ALA A 352 27.12 -8.25 -35.15
N ASP A 353 27.78 -9.39 -35.29
CA ASP A 353 28.91 -9.88 -34.49
C ASP A 353 30.13 -8.96 -34.55
N ILE A 354 30.91 -8.85 -33.46
CA ILE A 354 32.39 -8.80 -33.45
C ILE A 354 32.89 -9.17 -32.00
N PRO A 355 34.10 -9.78 -31.86
CA PRO A 355 34.43 -10.67 -30.74
C PRO A 355 35.27 -10.05 -29.61
N SER A 356 35.22 -10.80 -28.50
CA SER A 356 36.08 -10.83 -27.31
C SER A 356 37.54 -10.39 -27.46
N THR A 357 38.02 -9.62 -26.45
CA THR A 357 39.32 -9.95 -25.77
C THR A 357 39.51 -9.19 -24.45
N ALA A 358 40.10 -9.92 -23.51
CA ALA A 358 40.99 -9.53 -22.41
C ALA A 358 40.40 -9.14 -21.04
N GLU A 359 40.59 -10.08 -20.14
CA GLU A 359 40.53 -10.01 -18.67
C GLU A 359 41.59 -9.06 -18.08
N VAL A 360 41.21 -8.31 -17.06
CA VAL A 360 42.15 -7.83 -16.02
C VAL A 360 41.42 -7.88 -14.67
N PRO A 361 41.97 -8.54 -13.63
CA PRO A 361 41.38 -8.58 -12.30
C PRO A 361 41.74 -7.35 -11.48
N MET A 362 40.81 -6.76 -10.77
CA MET A 362 41.07 -5.83 -9.68
C MET A 362 40.20 -6.18 -8.48
N ASP A 363 40.86 -6.71 -7.45
CA ASP A 363 40.34 -6.78 -6.11
C ASP A 363 40.16 -5.38 -5.53
N VAL A 364 38.97 -5.04 -5.08
CA VAL A 364 38.75 -3.94 -4.13
C VAL A 364 37.69 -4.37 -3.12
N ASP A 365 38.15 -4.56 -1.89
CA ASP A 365 37.31 -4.79 -0.72
C ASP A 365 36.29 -3.67 -0.48
N ALA A 366 35.01 -3.99 -0.60
CA ALA A 366 33.92 -3.14 -0.15
C ALA A 366 33.42 -3.63 1.23
N PRO A 367 33.15 -2.75 2.18
CA PRO A 367 32.67 -3.13 3.50
C PRO A 367 31.27 -3.71 3.43
N SER A 368 31.15 -4.98 3.77
CA SER A 368 29.88 -5.70 3.87
C SER A 368 29.09 -5.23 5.09
N PHE A 369 27.94 -4.57 4.86
CA PHE A 369 26.93 -4.39 5.90
C PHE A 369 26.24 -5.74 6.17
N ARG A 370 26.64 -6.40 7.23
CA ARG A 370 25.96 -7.61 7.71
C ARG A 370 24.72 -7.20 8.51
N HIS A 371 23.56 -7.61 8.02
CA HIS A 371 22.35 -7.73 8.84
C HIS A 371 22.49 -8.91 9.80
N PRO A 372 21.97 -8.80 11.05
CA PRO A 372 21.98 -9.93 11.98
C PRO A 372 21.10 -11.05 11.43
N ALA A 373 21.73 -12.20 11.25
CA ALA A 373 21.13 -13.43 10.76
C ALA A 373 20.07 -13.94 11.74
N ALA A 374 18.88 -14.22 11.23
CA ALA A 374 18.00 -15.21 11.81
C ALA A 374 18.39 -16.57 11.24
N LEU A 375 18.75 -17.48 12.12
CA LEU A 375 18.86 -18.91 11.83
C LEU A 375 17.43 -19.42 11.53
N ASP A 376 17.24 -20.08 10.37
CA ASP A 376 16.77 -21.44 10.25
C ASP A 376 16.39 -21.77 8.81
N ALA A 377 16.91 -22.96 8.38
CA ALA A 377 16.46 -23.82 7.29
C ALA A 377 16.14 -23.21 5.92
N GLN A 378 17.02 -23.47 4.99
CA GLN A 378 16.94 -23.27 3.55
C GLN A 378 15.72 -23.99 2.93
N THR A 379 14.59 -23.32 2.91
CA THR A 379 13.56 -23.47 1.89
C THR A 379 13.53 -22.16 1.14
N SER A 380 13.70 -22.19 -0.18
CA SER A 380 13.51 -21.00 -1.02
C SER A 380 12.14 -20.39 -0.69
N PRO A 381 12.05 -19.08 -0.42
CA PRO A 381 10.77 -18.45 -0.08
C PRO A 381 9.79 -18.65 -1.23
N ASP A 382 8.54 -19.00 -0.89
CA ASP A 382 7.45 -19.17 -1.84
C ASP A 382 7.29 -17.88 -2.69
N SER A 383 6.96 -18.05 -3.97
CA SER A 383 6.70 -16.96 -4.93
C SER A 383 5.78 -15.88 -4.38
N ASP A 384 4.79 -16.28 -3.58
CA ASP A 384 3.84 -15.38 -2.95
C ASP A 384 4.50 -14.51 -1.88
N THR A 385 5.39 -15.09 -1.08
CA THR A 385 6.17 -14.35 -0.08
C THR A 385 7.11 -13.34 -0.74
N LEU A 386 7.75 -13.72 -1.84
CA LEU A 386 8.62 -12.80 -2.60
C LEU A 386 7.81 -11.63 -3.18
N THR A 387 6.66 -11.91 -3.78
CA THR A 387 5.77 -10.87 -4.30
C THR A 387 5.33 -9.89 -3.20
N ALA A 388 4.95 -10.39 -2.03
CA ALA A 388 4.55 -9.58 -0.89
C ALA A 388 5.70 -8.68 -0.38
N ARG A 389 6.92 -9.22 -0.29
CA ARG A 389 8.13 -8.47 0.09
C ARG A 389 8.48 -7.39 -0.91
N ARG A 390 8.46 -7.71 -2.21
CA ARG A 390 8.72 -6.76 -3.29
C ARG A 390 7.73 -5.61 -3.29
N LEU A 391 6.43 -5.89 -3.18
CA LEU A 391 5.38 -4.88 -3.10
C LEU A 391 5.60 -3.95 -1.90
N THR A 392 5.78 -4.55 -0.72
CA THR A 392 6.01 -3.82 0.53
C THR A 392 7.22 -2.89 0.42
N LYS A 393 8.36 -3.42 0.01
CA LYS A 393 9.61 -2.66 -0.13
C LYS A 393 9.46 -1.53 -1.15
N THR A 394 8.87 -1.81 -2.31
CA THR A 394 8.70 -0.81 -3.37
C THR A 394 7.88 0.39 -2.88
N LEU A 395 6.74 0.18 -2.26
CA LEU A 395 5.87 1.27 -1.83
C LEU A 395 6.43 2.06 -0.65
N LEU A 396 7.01 1.37 0.34
CA LEU A 396 7.53 2.02 1.53
C LEU A 396 8.83 2.79 1.25
N ASP A 397 9.76 2.24 0.46
CA ASP A 397 11.00 2.92 0.11
C ASP A 397 10.75 4.11 -0.81
N GLN A 398 9.71 4.07 -1.65
CA GLN A 398 9.28 5.24 -2.42
C GLN A 398 8.51 6.27 -1.57
N GLY A 399 8.04 5.87 -0.39
CA GLY A 399 7.24 6.75 0.47
C GLY A 399 5.94 7.24 -0.18
N HIS A 400 5.41 6.48 -1.15
CA HIS A 400 4.28 6.90 -1.97
C HIS A 400 3.41 5.70 -2.36
N LEU A 401 2.07 5.86 -2.29
CA LEU A 401 1.10 4.80 -2.58
C LEU A 401 0.96 4.47 -4.07
N SER A 402 1.36 5.38 -4.96
CA SER A 402 1.26 5.22 -6.43
C SER A 402 2.56 5.71 -7.09
N PRO A 403 3.68 4.97 -6.94
CA PRO A 403 4.99 5.40 -7.40
C PRO A 403 5.25 4.99 -8.87
N TYR A 404 4.31 5.22 -9.76
CA TYR A 404 4.41 4.91 -11.18
C TYR A 404 3.85 6.05 -12.03
N PRO A 405 4.02 6.04 -13.36
CA PRO A 405 3.60 7.14 -14.22
C PRO A 405 2.11 7.47 -14.09
N LEU A 406 1.77 8.75 -14.18
CA LEU A 406 0.37 9.22 -14.16
C LEU A 406 -0.48 8.61 -15.29
N SER A 407 0.13 8.18 -16.39
CA SER A 407 -0.53 7.41 -17.45
C SER A 407 -0.96 6.02 -17.02
N THR A 408 -0.26 5.43 -16.03
CA THR A 408 -0.60 4.14 -15.45
C THR A 408 -1.71 4.27 -14.40
N ARG A 409 -1.62 5.31 -13.56
CA ARG A 409 -2.62 5.64 -12.56
C ARG A 409 -2.79 7.15 -12.44
N PRO A 410 -3.89 7.72 -12.93
CA PRO A 410 -4.17 9.14 -12.79
C PRO A 410 -4.30 9.54 -11.31
N ILE A 411 -3.85 10.75 -10.99
CA ILE A 411 -3.93 11.33 -9.65
C ILE A 411 -4.56 12.71 -9.76
N HIS A 412 -5.49 13.02 -8.88
CA HIS A 412 -5.97 14.37 -8.70
C HIS A 412 -4.85 15.23 -8.12
N TRP A 413 -4.36 16.16 -8.91
CA TRP A 413 -3.22 17.02 -8.58
C TRP A 413 -3.33 17.67 -7.20
N ASP A 414 -4.47 18.27 -6.89
CA ASP A 414 -4.70 19.00 -5.64
C ASP A 414 -4.64 18.11 -4.39
N TYR A 415 -4.74 16.80 -4.57
CA TYR A 415 -4.77 15.81 -3.49
C TYR A 415 -3.59 14.84 -3.52
N GLY A 416 -2.55 15.14 -4.30
CA GLY A 416 -1.37 14.27 -4.42
C GLY A 416 -0.70 13.96 -3.07
N SER A 417 -0.74 14.90 -2.13
CA SER A 417 -0.21 14.71 -0.77
C SER A 417 -0.90 13.59 0.02
N SER A 418 -2.14 13.22 -0.33
CA SER A 418 -2.86 12.12 0.32
C SER A 418 -2.21 10.74 0.07
N LEU A 419 -1.40 10.64 -0.99
CA LEU A 419 -0.71 9.42 -1.40
C LEU A 419 0.69 9.27 -0.77
N GLN A 420 1.19 10.28 -0.09
CA GLN A 420 2.51 10.24 0.55
C GLN A 420 2.49 9.41 1.83
N LEU A 421 3.54 8.64 2.06
CA LEU A 421 3.74 7.78 3.24
C LEU A 421 4.81 8.33 4.19
N TYR A 422 4.89 9.64 4.33
CA TYR A 422 5.82 10.28 5.26
C TYR A 422 5.08 11.15 6.29
N PRO A 423 5.29 10.92 7.60
CA PRO A 423 5.99 9.78 8.22
C PRO A 423 5.33 8.44 7.89
N LEU A 424 6.10 7.34 7.92
CA LEU A 424 5.52 6.01 7.69
C LEU A 424 4.34 5.76 8.64
N PRO A 425 3.22 5.18 8.17
CA PRO A 425 2.13 4.78 9.05
C PRO A 425 2.57 3.64 9.99
N THR A 426 1.83 3.43 11.07
CA THR A 426 2.01 2.27 11.95
C THR A 426 1.59 0.98 11.24
N ALA A 427 0.54 1.08 10.45
CA ALA A 427 0.04 -0.01 9.61
C ALA A 427 -0.33 0.50 8.22
N LEU A 428 -0.07 -0.28 7.20
CA LEU A 428 -0.46 -0.03 5.81
C LEU A 428 -1.28 -1.20 5.31
N VAL A 429 -2.49 -0.94 4.87
CA VAL A 429 -3.35 -1.92 4.21
C VAL A 429 -3.36 -1.63 2.72
N ILE A 430 -2.90 -2.58 1.94
CA ILE A 430 -2.92 -2.55 0.48
C ILE A 430 -3.90 -3.63 0.04
N ALA A 431 -5.13 -3.25 -0.25
CA ALA A 431 -6.13 -4.19 -0.77
C ALA A 431 -5.90 -4.38 -2.26
N ASP A 432 -5.06 -5.34 -2.59
CA ASP A 432 -4.64 -5.68 -3.96
C ASP A 432 -5.02 -7.12 -4.27
N PRO A 433 -5.98 -7.36 -5.18
CA PRO A 433 -6.41 -8.70 -5.55
C PRO A 433 -5.39 -9.48 -6.39
N GLU A 434 -4.41 -8.77 -7.00
CA GLU A 434 -3.34 -9.39 -7.79
C GLU A 434 -2.14 -9.81 -6.93
N ALA A 435 -2.12 -9.45 -5.65
CA ALA A 435 -1.15 -9.89 -4.67
C ALA A 435 -1.72 -11.00 -3.77
N PRO A 436 -0.87 -11.89 -3.24
CA PRO A 436 -1.32 -12.84 -2.22
C PRO A 436 -1.78 -12.11 -0.95
N SER A 437 -2.59 -12.78 -0.12
CA SER A 437 -2.89 -12.26 1.21
C SER A 437 -1.68 -12.44 2.13
N PHE A 438 -1.28 -11.36 2.81
CA PHE A 438 -0.10 -11.37 3.67
C PHE A 438 -0.21 -10.36 4.84
N SER A 439 0.67 -10.57 5.81
CA SER A 439 1.00 -9.57 6.84
C SER A 439 2.50 -9.62 7.09
N LEU A 440 3.18 -8.51 6.84
CA LEU A 440 4.64 -8.36 6.96
C LEU A 440 4.98 -7.12 7.75
N ASN A 441 6.13 -7.13 8.45
CA ASN A 441 6.67 -5.93 9.07
C ASN A 441 7.90 -5.46 8.30
N TYR A 442 7.88 -4.21 7.86
CA TYR A 442 9.01 -3.57 7.20
C TYR A 442 9.25 -2.19 7.82
N MET A 443 10.45 -1.95 8.32
CA MET A 443 10.88 -0.68 8.96
C MET A 443 9.94 -0.22 10.09
N GLY A 444 9.29 -1.16 10.78
CA GLY A 444 8.36 -0.87 11.87
C GLY A 444 6.92 -0.53 11.42
N CYS A 445 6.62 -0.61 10.12
CA CYS A 445 5.28 -0.55 9.57
C CYS A 445 4.75 -1.96 9.32
N CYS A 446 3.57 -2.29 9.86
CA CYS A 446 2.87 -3.54 9.57
C CYS A 446 2.12 -3.40 8.24
N VAL A 447 2.58 -4.06 7.19
CA VAL A 447 1.96 -4.03 5.86
C VAL A 447 1.11 -5.28 5.67
N MET A 448 -0.13 -5.09 5.25
CA MET A 448 -1.12 -6.14 5.15
C MET A 448 -1.88 -6.08 3.83
N ASN A 449 -2.11 -7.24 3.24
CA ASN A 449 -3.09 -7.43 2.17
C ASN A 449 -4.14 -8.45 2.65
N PRO A 450 -5.41 -8.07 2.81
CA PRO A 450 -6.44 -9.02 3.18
C PRO A 450 -6.72 -10.07 2.09
N GLY A 451 -6.47 -9.70 0.82
CA GLY A 451 -6.96 -10.45 -0.32
C GLY A 451 -8.49 -10.41 -0.43
N ALA A 452 -9.07 -11.15 -1.34
CA ALA A 452 -10.53 -11.22 -1.46
C ALA A 452 -11.16 -11.90 -0.24
N ILE A 453 -12.29 -11.35 0.25
CA ILE A 453 -13.01 -11.93 1.40
C ILE A 453 -13.47 -13.37 1.12
N VAL A 454 -13.78 -13.67 -0.13
CA VAL A 454 -14.20 -15.02 -0.56
C VAL A 454 -12.96 -15.80 -0.97
N GLU A 455 -12.68 -16.90 -0.28
CA GLU A 455 -11.60 -17.81 -0.59
C GLU A 455 -12.11 -19.15 -1.13
N GLY A 456 -11.32 -19.74 -2.04
CA GLY A 456 -11.55 -21.05 -2.63
C GLY A 456 -12.45 -21.04 -3.87
N ARG A 457 -12.33 -22.12 -4.68
CA ARG A 457 -13.04 -22.24 -5.97
C ARG A 457 -14.56 -22.26 -5.86
N ARG A 458 -15.11 -22.61 -4.68
CA ARG A 458 -16.56 -22.66 -4.41
C ARG A 458 -17.04 -21.54 -3.51
N GLY A 459 -16.13 -20.62 -3.06
CA GLY A 459 -16.50 -19.51 -2.19
C GLY A 459 -16.94 -19.95 -0.79
N GLU A 460 -16.36 -21.05 -0.28
CA GLU A 460 -16.80 -21.69 0.96
C GLU A 460 -16.18 -21.09 2.21
N ARG A 461 -15.10 -20.30 2.06
CA ARG A 461 -14.37 -19.74 3.20
C ARG A 461 -14.37 -18.22 3.15
N ALA A 462 -14.44 -17.62 4.33
CA ALA A 462 -14.25 -16.19 4.53
C ALA A 462 -12.81 -15.91 4.96
N ARG A 463 -12.18 -14.90 4.32
CA ARG A 463 -10.83 -14.46 4.63
C ARG A 463 -10.83 -12.98 5.02
N TRP A 464 -10.09 -12.63 6.04
CA TRP A 464 -9.84 -11.25 6.46
C TRP A 464 -8.52 -11.15 7.22
N VAL A 465 -8.08 -9.94 7.50
CA VAL A 465 -6.96 -9.68 8.39
C VAL A 465 -7.49 -9.14 9.72
N GLU A 466 -6.97 -9.66 10.82
CA GLU A 466 -7.13 -9.11 12.15
C GLU A 466 -5.84 -8.38 12.54
N PHE A 467 -5.93 -7.09 12.77
CA PHE A 467 -4.81 -6.26 13.21
C PHE A 467 -4.97 -5.92 14.69
N ASP A 468 -3.95 -6.25 15.48
CA ASP A 468 -3.86 -5.85 16.88
C ASP A 468 -3.10 -4.51 17.00
N VAL A 469 -3.78 -3.50 17.54
CA VAL A 469 -3.22 -2.15 17.64
C VAL A 469 -2.13 -2.03 18.71
N VAL A 470 -2.16 -2.90 19.73
CA VAL A 470 -1.17 -2.92 20.83
C VAL A 470 0.09 -3.64 20.40
N GLU A 471 -0.07 -4.83 19.84
CA GLU A 471 1.04 -5.63 19.32
C GLU A 471 1.59 -5.11 17.99
N ARG A 472 0.78 -4.31 17.27
CA ARG A 472 1.08 -3.80 15.93
C ARG A 472 1.37 -4.91 14.92
N LYS A 473 0.59 -5.97 15.03
CA LYS A 473 0.69 -7.15 14.18
C LYS A 473 -0.64 -7.45 13.51
N GLY A 474 -0.57 -7.84 12.25
CA GLY A 474 -1.68 -8.37 11.50
C GLY A 474 -1.61 -9.90 11.41
N VAL A 475 -2.75 -10.54 11.42
CA VAL A 475 -2.89 -11.99 11.23
C VAL A 475 -3.97 -12.23 10.19
N VAL A 476 -3.63 -13.01 9.15
CA VAL A 476 -4.63 -13.45 8.17
C VAL A 476 -5.48 -14.54 8.82
N ARG A 477 -6.80 -14.33 8.83
CA ARG A 477 -7.80 -15.28 9.30
C ARG A 477 -8.53 -15.89 8.11
N VAL A 478 -8.80 -17.18 8.19
CA VAL A 478 -9.62 -17.91 7.21
C VAL A 478 -10.56 -18.81 7.99
N GLU A 479 -11.87 -18.63 7.78
CA GLU A 479 -12.90 -19.44 8.42
C GLU A 479 -13.98 -19.84 7.40
N GLY A 480 -14.57 -21.02 7.59
CA GLY A 480 -15.61 -21.52 6.70
C GLY A 480 -16.40 -22.66 7.30
#